data_ca0675eb0b4ccd92d611bec7deab0b04
#
_entry.id   ca0675eb0b4ccd92d611bec7deab0b04
#
_cell.length_a   1.000
_cell.length_b   1.000
_cell.length_c   1.000
_cell.angle_alpha   90.00
_cell.angle_beta   90.00
_cell.angle_gamma   90.00
#
_symmetry.space_group_name_H-M   'P 1'
#
loop_
_entity.id
_entity.type
_entity.pdbx_description
1 polymer ?
#
loop_
_entity_poly.entity_id
_entity_poly.type
_entity_poly.pdbx_seq_one_letter_code
_entity_poly.pdbx_strand_id
1 'polypeptide(L)'
;MARIGYARVSTLDQDLDGQVARLKAEGCGIIRSEKVSGGSREGRAELETILSFLRPGDELVVTRLDRLGRDTRDVLNLIHEAEEREAFVTVLDPHVSTRGEMGHIVLTVLGMVAQMERRFIKERQREGIVRAKAEGVYRGGRRRLDHARIKALHAAGTGPAAIAREIGCSRMQVYRVLQEGREDGALNP
;
A
#
# COMPACT_ATOMS: atom_id res chain seq x y z
N MET A 1 -18.86 6.38 -28.42
CA MET A 1 -17.59 5.84 -27.87
C MET A 1 -16.93 6.95 -27.09
N ALA A 2 -16.98 6.88 -25.77
CA ALA A 2 -16.30 7.83 -24.90
C ALA A 2 -14.98 7.23 -24.43
N ARG A 3 -13.93 8.06 -24.29
CA ARG A 3 -12.67 7.70 -23.63
C ARG A 3 -12.69 8.27 -22.24
N ILE A 4 -12.67 7.40 -21.24
CA ILE A 4 -12.77 7.74 -19.83
C ILE A 4 -11.43 7.42 -19.16
N GLY A 5 -10.75 8.46 -18.67
CA GLY A 5 -9.47 8.33 -17.98
C GLY A 5 -9.64 8.04 -16.50
N TYR A 6 -8.85 7.11 -15.98
CA TYR A 6 -8.73 6.87 -14.56
C TYR A 6 -7.29 7.07 -14.08
N ALA A 7 -7.11 7.92 -13.07
CA ALA A 7 -5.84 8.19 -12.44
C ALA A 7 -5.87 7.80 -10.95
N ARG A 8 -4.83 7.11 -10.49
CA ARG A 8 -4.71 6.70 -9.09
C ARG A 8 -3.32 6.97 -8.54
N VAL A 9 -3.26 7.60 -7.35
CA VAL A 9 -2.02 7.81 -6.62
C VAL A 9 -2.11 7.24 -5.21
N SER A 10 -0.98 6.85 -4.65
CA SER A 10 -0.86 6.60 -3.22
C SER A 10 -0.72 7.94 -2.48
N THR A 11 -0.93 7.95 -1.16
CA THR A 11 -0.76 9.16 -0.33
C THR A 11 0.68 9.73 -0.38
N LEU A 12 1.65 8.94 -0.81
CA LEU A 12 3.07 9.30 -0.95
C LEU A 12 3.45 9.66 -2.40
N ASP A 13 2.58 9.43 -3.37
CA ASP A 13 2.84 9.64 -4.79
C ASP A 13 2.30 11.01 -5.20
N GLN A 14 3.17 11.86 -5.76
CA GLN A 14 2.85 13.25 -6.11
C GLN A 14 2.49 13.46 -7.58
N ASP A 15 2.49 12.39 -8.41
CA ASP A 15 2.34 12.51 -9.87
C ASP A 15 0.90 12.35 -10.38
N LEU A 16 -0.08 12.88 -9.65
CA LEU A 16 -1.47 12.88 -10.12
C LEU A 16 -1.66 13.79 -11.33
N ASP A 17 -1.05 14.97 -11.29
CA ASP A 17 -1.19 15.98 -12.35
C ASP A 17 -0.57 15.50 -13.67
N GLY A 18 0.56 14.79 -13.61
CA GLY A 18 1.18 14.15 -14.77
C GLY A 18 0.31 13.07 -15.40
N GLN A 19 -0.32 12.22 -14.58
CA GLN A 19 -1.27 11.22 -15.08
C GLN A 19 -2.48 11.87 -15.76
N VAL A 20 -3.08 12.88 -15.12
CA VAL A 20 -4.22 13.61 -15.67
C VAL A 20 -3.86 14.33 -16.98
N ALA A 21 -2.69 14.97 -17.05
CA ALA A 21 -2.23 15.62 -18.28
C ALA A 21 -2.05 14.61 -19.42
N ARG A 22 -1.49 13.44 -19.15
CA ARG A 22 -1.31 12.37 -20.13
C ARG A 22 -2.64 11.80 -20.61
N LEU A 23 -3.60 11.59 -19.72
CA LEU A 23 -4.94 11.11 -20.07
C LEU A 23 -5.70 12.15 -20.92
N LYS A 24 -5.53 13.44 -20.65
CA LYS A 24 -6.09 14.52 -21.48
C LYS A 24 -5.47 14.52 -22.88
N ALA A 25 -4.17 14.38 -22.99
CA ALA A 25 -3.46 14.31 -24.27
C ALA A 25 -3.92 13.13 -25.11
N GLU A 26 -4.30 12.03 -24.48
CA GLU A 26 -4.89 10.85 -25.15
C GLU A 26 -6.38 11.02 -25.50
N GLY A 27 -6.95 12.18 -25.30
CA GLY A 27 -8.32 12.49 -25.70
C GLY A 27 -9.40 11.97 -24.74
N CYS A 28 -9.07 11.71 -23.47
CA CYS A 28 -10.07 11.37 -22.47
C CYS A 28 -10.93 12.60 -22.15
N GLY A 29 -12.21 12.55 -22.50
CA GLY A 29 -13.18 13.63 -22.25
C GLY A 29 -13.64 13.68 -20.80
N ILE A 30 -13.64 12.54 -20.10
CA ILE A 30 -13.96 12.40 -18.69
C ILE A 30 -12.73 11.82 -18.00
N ILE A 31 -12.28 12.44 -16.92
CA ILE A 31 -11.17 11.91 -16.11
C ILE A 31 -11.59 11.89 -14.66
N ARG A 32 -11.48 10.72 -14.04
CA ARG A 32 -11.70 10.51 -12.62
C ARG A 32 -10.39 10.16 -11.93
N SER A 33 -10.19 10.70 -10.74
CA SER A 33 -8.95 10.49 -10.01
C SER A 33 -9.21 10.26 -8.53
N GLU A 34 -8.41 9.38 -7.92
CA GLU A 34 -8.50 9.12 -6.49
C GLU A 34 -7.15 8.93 -5.82
N LYS A 35 -7.12 9.29 -4.53
CA LYS A 35 -5.97 9.06 -3.65
C LYS A 35 -6.32 7.90 -2.73
N VAL A 36 -5.60 6.78 -2.85
CA VAL A 36 -5.88 5.56 -2.08
C VAL A 36 -4.66 5.19 -1.25
N SER A 37 -4.84 5.07 0.06
CA SER A 37 -3.81 4.46 0.92
C SER A 37 -3.68 2.97 0.60
N GLY A 38 -2.44 2.47 0.47
CA GLY A 38 -2.09 1.20 -0.18
C GLY A 38 -2.62 -0.12 0.42
N GLY A 39 -3.63 -0.11 1.28
CA GLY A 39 -4.06 -1.31 2.02
C GLY A 39 -5.51 -1.76 1.83
N SER A 40 -6.44 -0.92 1.43
CA SER A 40 -7.87 -1.25 1.44
C SER A 40 -8.49 -1.31 0.04
N ARG A 41 -9.38 -2.28 -0.18
CA ARG A 41 -10.27 -2.33 -1.35
C ARG A 41 -11.35 -1.25 -1.25
N GLU A 42 -11.63 -0.81 -0.04
CA GLU A 42 -12.45 0.32 0.30
C GLU A 42 -11.70 1.60 -0.11
N GLY A 43 -12.26 2.37 -1.03
CA GLY A 43 -11.70 3.65 -1.46
C GLY A 43 -11.43 3.79 -2.96
N ARG A 44 -12.06 2.96 -3.81
CA ARG A 44 -12.03 3.14 -5.27
C ARG A 44 -13.39 3.62 -5.81
N ALA A 45 -14.00 4.52 -5.08
CA ALA A 45 -15.34 5.04 -5.44
C ALA A 45 -15.37 5.65 -6.84
N GLU A 46 -14.29 6.29 -7.27
CA GLU A 46 -14.21 6.87 -8.61
C GLU A 46 -14.11 5.80 -9.70
N LEU A 47 -13.34 4.72 -9.47
CA LEU A 47 -13.29 3.60 -10.41
C LEU A 47 -14.63 2.87 -10.48
N GLU A 48 -15.26 2.58 -9.35
CA GLU A 48 -16.59 1.97 -9.28
C GLU A 48 -17.64 2.85 -9.99
N THR A 49 -17.54 4.16 -9.81
CA THR A 49 -18.38 5.12 -10.52
C THR A 49 -18.17 5.02 -12.04
N ILE A 50 -16.93 4.97 -12.52
CA ILE A 50 -16.65 4.79 -13.96
C ILE A 50 -17.29 3.49 -14.45
N LEU A 51 -17.03 2.38 -13.79
CA LEU A 51 -17.57 1.08 -14.17
C LEU A 51 -19.10 1.10 -14.25
N SER A 52 -19.77 1.78 -13.32
CA SER A 52 -21.24 1.84 -13.29
C SER A 52 -21.89 2.54 -14.50
N PHE A 53 -21.19 3.48 -15.15
CA PHE A 53 -21.70 4.21 -16.30
C PHE A 53 -21.06 3.87 -17.64
N LEU A 54 -20.10 2.92 -17.68
CA LEU A 54 -19.55 2.41 -18.94
C LEU A 54 -20.66 1.87 -19.85
N ARG A 55 -20.60 2.24 -21.13
CA ARG A 55 -21.52 1.81 -22.17
C ARG A 55 -20.80 0.99 -23.22
N PRO A 56 -21.51 0.18 -24.00
CA PRO A 56 -20.93 -0.54 -25.11
C PRO A 56 -20.10 0.36 -26.04
N GLY A 57 -18.87 -0.09 -26.28
CA GLY A 57 -17.91 0.63 -27.11
C GLY A 57 -17.11 1.72 -26.40
N ASP A 58 -17.38 2.05 -25.13
CA ASP A 58 -16.56 2.98 -24.37
C ASP A 58 -15.20 2.39 -24.00
N GLU A 59 -14.25 3.26 -23.63
CA GLU A 59 -12.86 2.88 -23.36
C GLU A 59 -12.40 3.46 -22.03
N LEU A 60 -12.07 2.59 -21.08
CA LEU A 60 -11.41 2.94 -19.83
C LEU A 60 -9.90 3.04 -20.08
N VAL A 61 -9.31 4.23 -19.91
CA VAL A 61 -7.91 4.51 -20.18
C VAL A 61 -7.16 4.73 -18.88
N VAL A 62 -6.03 4.04 -18.70
CA VAL A 62 -5.12 4.21 -17.56
C VAL A 62 -3.69 4.43 -18.05
N THR A 63 -2.90 5.17 -17.31
CA THR A 63 -1.51 5.43 -17.68
C THR A 63 -0.63 4.18 -17.59
N ARG A 64 -0.88 3.34 -16.56
CA ARG A 64 -0.13 2.09 -16.31
C ARG A 64 -1.02 1.06 -15.67
N LEU A 65 -0.66 -0.21 -15.81
CA LEU A 65 -1.43 -1.34 -15.27
C LEU A 65 -1.55 -1.30 -13.74
N ASP A 66 -0.50 -0.86 -13.04
CA ASP A 66 -0.49 -0.72 -11.58
C ASP A 66 -1.37 0.42 -11.05
N ARG A 67 -1.88 1.28 -11.94
CA ARG A 67 -2.91 2.28 -11.63
C ARG A 67 -4.31 1.70 -11.69
N LEU A 68 -4.55 0.73 -12.57
CA LEU A 68 -5.84 0.05 -12.71
C LEU A 68 -6.11 -0.86 -11.50
N GLY A 69 -5.21 -1.78 -11.20
CA GLY A 69 -5.38 -2.76 -10.14
C GLY A 69 -4.19 -2.87 -9.19
N ARG A 70 -4.37 -3.62 -8.11
CA ARG A 70 -3.34 -3.84 -7.07
C ARG A 70 -2.52 -5.08 -7.33
N ASP A 71 -3.16 -6.08 -7.89
CA ASP A 71 -2.57 -7.34 -8.27
C ASP A 71 -3.21 -7.83 -9.58
N THR A 72 -2.66 -8.91 -10.12
CA THR A 72 -3.12 -9.48 -11.39
C THR A 72 -4.59 -9.90 -11.34
N ARG A 73 -5.05 -10.46 -10.23
CA ARG A 73 -6.45 -10.91 -10.09
C ARG A 73 -7.41 -9.73 -10.16
N ASP A 74 -7.07 -8.65 -9.45
CA ASP A 74 -7.85 -7.42 -9.42
C ASP A 74 -7.93 -6.78 -10.81
N VAL A 75 -6.80 -6.72 -11.54
CA VAL A 75 -6.77 -6.25 -12.94
C VAL A 75 -7.63 -7.11 -13.85
N LEU A 76 -7.53 -8.44 -13.77
CA LEU A 76 -8.32 -9.36 -14.60
C LEU A 76 -9.82 -9.24 -14.31
N ASN A 77 -10.21 -9.10 -13.04
CA ASN A 77 -11.61 -8.90 -12.68
C ASN A 77 -12.16 -7.57 -13.26
N LEU A 78 -11.36 -6.49 -13.22
CA LEU A 78 -11.76 -5.19 -13.77
C LEU A 78 -11.86 -5.23 -15.30
N ILE A 79 -10.95 -5.95 -15.97
CA ILE A 79 -11.03 -6.16 -17.42
C ILE A 79 -12.30 -6.94 -17.77
N HIS A 80 -12.56 -8.04 -17.06
CA HIS A 80 -13.76 -8.86 -17.27
C HIS A 80 -15.05 -8.05 -17.04
N GLU A 81 -15.09 -7.23 -15.99
CA GLU A 81 -16.22 -6.38 -15.69
C GLU A 81 -16.45 -5.30 -16.77
N ALA A 82 -15.39 -4.76 -17.38
CA ALA A 82 -15.52 -3.87 -18.52
C ALA A 82 -16.02 -4.60 -19.77
N GLU A 83 -15.52 -5.82 -20.02
CA GLU A 83 -15.94 -6.67 -21.14
C GLU A 83 -17.42 -7.09 -21.05
N GLU A 84 -17.91 -7.41 -19.85
CA GLU A 84 -19.35 -7.69 -19.63
C GLU A 84 -20.24 -6.51 -20.02
N ARG A 85 -19.68 -5.29 -20.00
CA ARG A 85 -20.36 -4.06 -20.47
C ARG A 85 -20.03 -3.72 -21.93
N GLU A 86 -19.41 -4.62 -22.65
CA GLU A 86 -18.94 -4.41 -24.02
C GLU A 86 -18.01 -3.17 -24.15
N ALA A 87 -17.30 -2.82 -23.07
CA ALA A 87 -16.34 -1.73 -23.00
C ALA A 87 -14.91 -2.27 -23.06
N PHE A 88 -13.97 -1.40 -23.38
CA PHE A 88 -12.56 -1.75 -23.54
C PHE A 88 -11.70 -1.11 -22.45
N VAL A 89 -10.55 -1.74 -22.16
CA VAL A 89 -9.53 -1.20 -21.26
C VAL A 89 -8.26 -0.94 -22.06
N THR A 90 -7.72 0.28 -21.94
CA THR A 90 -6.45 0.66 -22.58
C THR A 90 -5.45 1.13 -21.55
N VAL A 91 -4.25 0.56 -21.60
CA VAL A 91 -3.08 0.97 -20.83
C VAL A 91 -2.16 1.76 -21.75
N LEU A 92 -1.64 2.90 -21.28
CA LEU A 92 -0.78 3.75 -22.11
C LEU A 92 0.71 3.38 -22.05
N ASP A 93 1.13 2.72 -20.96
CA ASP A 93 2.52 2.34 -20.78
C ASP A 93 2.64 0.96 -20.10
N PRO A 94 3.03 -0.08 -20.85
CA PRO A 94 3.12 -0.15 -22.31
C PRO A 94 1.76 0.03 -22.98
N HIS A 95 1.73 0.54 -24.20
CA HIS A 95 0.47 0.77 -24.92
C HIS A 95 -0.17 -0.56 -25.33
N VAL A 96 -1.22 -0.93 -24.64
CA VAL A 96 -2.00 -2.17 -24.88
C VAL A 96 -3.49 -1.90 -24.62
N SER A 97 -4.34 -2.44 -25.49
CA SER A 97 -5.81 -2.32 -25.35
C SER A 97 -6.45 -3.70 -25.43
N THR A 98 -7.53 -3.91 -24.67
CA THR A 98 -8.38 -5.11 -24.81
C THR A 98 -9.23 -5.09 -26.09
N ARG A 99 -9.20 -4.00 -26.83
CA ARG A 99 -9.85 -3.92 -28.15
C ARG A 99 -9.14 -4.85 -29.13
N GLY A 100 -9.71 -6.01 -29.38
CA GLY A 100 -9.17 -7.06 -30.23
C GLY A 100 -8.70 -8.31 -29.45
N GLU A 101 -8.75 -9.45 -30.14
CA GLU A 101 -8.55 -10.78 -29.53
C GLU A 101 -7.21 -10.95 -28.80
N MET A 102 -6.13 -10.34 -29.29
CA MET A 102 -4.82 -10.45 -28.68
C MET A 102 -4.61 -9.53 -27.47
N GLY A 103 -5.37 -8.46 -27.33
CA GLY A 103 -5.18 -7.46 -26.27
C GLY A 103 -5.41 -8.01 -24.88
N HIS A 104 -6.44 -8.83 -24.70
CA HIS A 104 -6.73 -9.50 -23.43
C HIS A 104 -5.58 -10.42 -23.01
N ILE A 105 -5.06 -11.23 -23.92
CA ILE A 105 -3.95 -12.14 -23.65
C ILE A 105 -2.71 -11.35 -23.23
N VAL A 106 -2.36 -10.30 -23.95
CA VAL A 106 -1.20 -9.46 -23.64
C VAL A 106 -1.33 -8.80 -22.26
N LEU A 107 -2.49 -8.23 -21.92
CA LEU A 107 -2.71 -7.64 -20.60
C LEU A 107 -2.65 -8.67 -19.48
N THR A 108 -3.15 -9.88 -19.71
CA THR A 108 -3.04 -10.98 -18.77
C THR A 108 -1.58 -11.35 -18.50
N VAL A 109 -0.78 -11.50 -19.55
CA VAL A 109 0.66 -11.83 -19.44
C VAL A 109 1.42 -10.70 -18.73
N LEU A 110 1.18 -9.44 -19.10
CA LEU A 110 1.81 -8.29 -18.44
C LEU A 110 1.46 -8.21 -16.96
N GLY A 111 0.20 -8.47 -16.60
CA GLY A 111 -0.22 -8.56 -15.21
C GLY A 111 0.54 -9.64 -14.42
N MET A 112 0.70 -10.83 -15.00
CA MET A 112 1.47 -11.90 -14.38
C MET A 112 2.95 -11.53 -14.20
N VAL A 113 3.59 -10.93 -15.20
CA VAL A 113 4.99 -10.47 -15.12
C VAL A 113 5.16 -9.43 -14.01
N ALA A 114 4.30 -8.41 -13.97
CA ALA A 114 4.33 -7.39 -12.93
C ALA A 114 4.14 -7.98 -11.51
N GLN A 115 3.33 -9.03 -11.37
CA GLN A 115 3.17 -9.73 -10.09
C GLN A 115 4.43 -10.52 -9.70
N MET A 116 5.09 -11.18 -10.66
CA MET A 116 6.35 -11.89 -10.43
C MET A 116 7.44 -10.92 -9.98
N GLU A 117 7.62 -9.79 -10.64
CA GLU A 117 8.59 -8.77 -10.25
C GLU A 117 8.38 -8.29 -8.80
N ARG A 118 7.14 -7.99 -8.40
CA ARG A 118 6.81 -7.62 -7.01
C ARG A 118 7.14 -8.71 -6.00
N ARG A 119 6.96 -9.99 -6.35
CA ARG A 119 7.36 -11.12 -5.50
C ARG A 119 8.87 -11.17 -5.32
N PHE A 120 9.63 -11.08 -6.39
CA PHE A 120 11.10 -11.07 -6.33
C PHE A 120 11.66 -9.90 -5.51
N ILE A 121 11.08 -8.70 -5.64
CA ILE A 121 11.48 -7.54 -4.82
C ILE A 121 11.24 -7.82 -3.34
N LYS A 122 10.05 -8.31 -2.97
CA LYS A 122 9.72 -8.64 -1.57
C LYS A 122 10.61 -9.73 -1.00
N GLU A 123 10.95 -10.75 -1.79
CA GLU A 123 11.82 -11.84 -1.39
C GLU A 123 13.23 -11.34 -1.11
N ARG A 124 13.83 -10.56 -2.01
CA ARG A 124 15.14 -9.93 -1.78
C ARG A 124 15.14 -9.00 -0.56
N GLN A 125 14.06 -8.22 -0.35
CA GLN A 125 13.93 -7.38 0.85
C GLN A 125 13.88 -8.24 2.13
N ARG A 126 13.13 -9.34 2.12
CA ARG A 126 13.04 -10.27 3.26
C ARG A 126 14.40 -10.89 3.57
N GLU A 127 15.11 -11.36 2.57
CA GLU A 127 16.46 -11.91 2.71
C GLU A 127 17.44 -10.86 3.26
N GLY A 128 17.39 -9.62 2.73
CA GLY A 128 18.20 -8.51 3.22
C GLY A 128 17.92 -8.18 4.69
N ILE A 129 16.64 -8.18 5.13
CA ILE A 129 16.27 -7.97 6.53
C ILE A 129 16.77 -9.10 7.42
N VAL A 130 16.66 -10.35 6.97
CA VAL A 130 17.16 -11.53 7.73
C VAL A 130 18.67 -11.43 7.91
N ARG A 131 19.41 -11.11 6.84
CA ARG A 131 20.85 -10.91 6.88
C ARG A 131 21.25 -9.77 7.83
N ALA A 132 20.62 -8.60 7.70
CA ALA A 132 20.88 -7.45 8.55
C ALA A 132 20.58 -7.73 10.05
N LYS A 133 19.56 -8.55 10.34
CA LYS A 133 19.28 -9.02 11.71
C LYS A 133 20.37 -9.95 12.22
N ALA A 134 20.84 -10.89 11.40
CA ALA A 134 21.92 -11.82 11.77
C ALA A 134 23.25 -11.09 12.01
N GLU A 135 23.54 -10.05 11.22
CA GLU A 135 24.72 -9.19 11.36
C GLU A 135 24.59 -8.14 12.48
N GLY A 136 23.45 -8.11 13.21
CA GLY A 136 23.21 -7.17 14.31
C GLY A 136 23.09 -5.69 13.89
N VAL A 137 22.96 -5.43 12.59
CA VAL A 137 22.79 -4.07 12.04
C VAL A 137 21.43 -3.50 12.42
N TYR A 138 20.41 -4.36 12.51
CA TYR A 138 19.06 -3.97 12.87
C TYR A 138 18.88 -3.92 14.39
N ARG A 139 19.24 -2.79 14.99
CA ARG A 139 19.22 -2.60 16.46
C ARG A 139 17.88 -2.10 17.01
N GLY A 140 16.85 -1.94 16.18
CA GLY A 140 15.59 -1.29 16.57
C GLY A 140 15.76 0.21 16.87
N GLY A 141 14.68 0.85 17.29
CA GLY A 141 14.74 2.25 17.77
C GLY A 141 15.49 2.33 19.11
N ARG A 142 16.23 3.42 19.34
CA ARG A 142 16.81 3.68 20.66
C ARG A 142 15.72 3.69 21.72
N ARG A 143 15.92 2.97 22.82
CA ARG A 143 15.00 3.06 23.96
C ARG A 143 14.97 4.49 24.45
N ARG A 144 13.83 5.16 24.30
CA ARG A 144 13.65 6.56 24.72
C ARG A 144 13.51 6.71 26.23
N LEU A 145 13.23 5.61 26.94
CA LEU A 145 13.03 5.58 28.38
C LEU A 145 14.19 4.84 29.05
N ASP A 146 14.69 5.41 30.14
CA ASP A 146 15.66 4.75 31.01
C ASP A 146 14.93 3.77 31.92
N HIS A 147 14.88 2.51 31.47
CA HIS A 147 14.23 1.42 32.21
C HIS A 147 14.91 1.15 33.56
N ALA A 148 16.25 1.32 33.66
CA ALA A 148 16.99 1.10 34.90
C ALA A 148 16.57 2.15 35.93
N ARG A 149 16.51 3.41 35.57
CA ARG A 149 16.09 4.51 36.44
C ARG A 149 14.63 4.36 36.90
N ILE A 150 13.72 3.94 36.00
CA ILE A 150 12.32 3.65 36.39
C ILE A 150 12.23 2.57 37.44
N LYS A 151 12.98 1.45 37.26
CA LYS A 151 13.02 0.34 38.23
C LYS A 151 13.64 0.77 39.55
N ALA A 152 14.72 1.55 39.57
CA ALA A 152 15.35 2.08 40.75
C ALA A 152 14.43 3.02 41.55
N LEU A 153 13.75 3.96 40.91
CA LEU A 153 12.80 4.85 41.56
C LEU A 153 11.64 4.08 42.19
N HIS A 154 11.15 3.06 41.49
CA HIS A 154 10.07 2.20 42.00
C HIS A 154 10.53 1.39 43.23
N ALA A 155 11.73 0.83 43.20
CA ALA A 155 12.34 0.11 44.34
C ALA A 155 12.56 1.03 45.55
N ALA A 156 12.82 2.31 45.31
CA ALA A 156 12.91 3.34 46.36
C ALA A 156 11.56 3.79 46.93
N GLY A 157 10.42 3.16 46.49
CA GLY A 157 9.09 3.46 46.98
C GLY A 157 8.37 4.57 46.25
N THR A 158 8.92 5.10 45.15
CA THR A 158 8.27 6.15 44.38
C THR A 158 7.11 5.57 43.56
N GLY A 159 5.92 6.15 43.69
CA GLY A 159 4.74 5.66 42.99
C GLY A 159 4.78 5.92 41.47
N PRO A 160 4.12 5.09 40.64
CA PRO A 160 4.20 5.18 39.17
C PRO A 160 3.80 6.53 38.59
N ALA A 161 2.90 7.27 39.22
CA ALA A 161 2.49 8.60 38.81
C ALA A 161 3.59 9.66 39.03
N ALA A 162 4.38 9.54 40.10
CA ALA A 162 5.51 10.42 40.37
C ALA A 162 6.67 10.12 39.41
N ILE A 163 6.98 8.84 39.20
CA ILE A 163 7.98 8.37 38.22
C ILE A 163 7.65 8.88 36.82
N ALA A 164 6.41 8.78 36.39
CA ALA A 164 5.97 9.26 35.08
C ALA A 164 6.23 10.77 34.89
N ARG A 165 5.98 11.59 35.92
CA ARG A 165 6.26 13.03 35.93
C ARG A 165 7.77 13.33 35.89
N GLU A 166 8.58 12.62 36.68
CA GLU A 166 10.02 12.84 36.78
C GLU A 166 10.76 12.45 35.48
N ILE A 167 10.35 11.33 34.86
CA ILE A 167 10.98 10.81 33.63
C ILE A 167 10.42 11.47 32.37
N GLY A 168 9.29 12.17 32.45
CA GLY A 168 8.63 12.79 31.28
C GLY A 168 7.94 11.78 30.37
N CYS A 169 7.29 10.75 30.92
CA CYS A 169 6.61 9.71 30.16
C CYS A 169 5.17 9.48 30.68
N SER A 170 4.41 8.64 29.99
CA SER A 170 3.06 8.26 30.44
C SER A 170 3.09 7.23 31.56
N ARG A 171 2.09 7.25 32.46
CA ARG A 171 1.94 6.22 33.51
C ARG A 171 1.88 4.80 32.94
N MET A 172 1.25 4.62 31.78
CA MET A 172 1.18 3.33 31.09
C MET A 172 2.56 2.81 30.68
N GLN A 173 3.47 3.72 30.27
CA GLN A 173 4.84 3.33 29.93
C GLN A 173 5.62 2.88 31.17
N VAL A 174 5.42 3.53 32.31
CA VAL A 174 6.02 3.10 33.59
C VAL A 174 5.54 1.70 33.96
N TYR A 175 4.22 1.44 33.92
CA TYR A 175 3.68 0.11 34.22
C TYR A 175 4.23 -0.96 33.27
N ARG A 176 4.37 -0.69 31.98
CA ARG A 176 4.94 -1.64 31.01
C ARG A 176 6.37 -2.01 31.37
N VAL A 177 7.21 -1.02 31.71
CA VAL A 177 8.62 -1.26 32.12
C VAL A 177 8.71 -2.08 33.39
N LEU A 178 7.78 -1.89 34.35
CA LEU A 178 7.74 -2.65 35.60
C LEU A 178 7.24 -4.08 35.40
N GLN A 179 6.34 -4.31 34.44
CA GLN A 179 5.84 -5.65 34.09
C GLN A 179 6.91 -6.46 33.33
N GLU A 180 7.62 -5.88 32.36
CA GLU A 180 8.74 -6.55 31.66
C GLU A 180 9.78 -7.10 32.63
N GLY A 181 9.99 -6.47 33.78
CA GLY A 181 10.94 -6.94 34.80
C GLY A 181 10.41 -8.09 35.70
N ARG A 182 9.12 -8.43 35.62
CA ARG A 182 8.55 -9.58 36.35
C ARG A 182 8.63 -10.86 35.53
N GLU A 183 8.58 -10.76 34.22
CA GLU A 183 8.69 -11.92 33.33
C GLU A 183 10.15 -12.42 33.23
N ASP A 184 11.14 -11.51 33.28
CA ASP A 184 12.57 -11.87 33.26
C ASP A 184 13.02 -12.57 34.57
N GLY A 185 12.29 -12.38 35.69
CA GLY A 185 12.57 -12.99 36.98
C GLY A 185 11.91 -14.36 37.22
N ALA A 186 10.99 -14.77 36.34
CA ALA A 186 10.22 -16.02 36.48
C ALA A 186 10.79 -17.19 35.64
N LEU A 187 11.88 -16.98 34.92
CA LEU A 187 12.47 -17.97 33.97
C LEU A 187 13.84 -18.48 34.42
N ASN A 188 14.16 -18.42 35.74
CA ASN A 188 15.35 -19.10 36.25
C ASN A 188 15.00 -19.91 37.52
N PRO A 189 14.83 -21.24 37.42
CA PRO A 189 14.95 -22.13 38.56
C PRO A 189 16.44 -22.47 38.82
#